data_af0f2687ceaeb790b307966454914a41
#
_entry.id   af0f2687ceaeb790b307966454914a41
#
_cell.length_a   1.000
_cell.length_b   1.000
_cell.length_c   1.000
_cell.angle_alpha   90.00
_cell.angle_beta   90.00
_cell.angle_gamma   90.00
#
_symmetry.space_group_name_H-M   'P 1'
#
loop_
_entity.id
_entity.type
_entity.pdbx_description
1 polymer ?
#
loop_
_entity_poly.entity_id
_entity_poly.type
_entity_poly.pdbx_seq_one_letter_code
_entity_poly.pdbx_strand_id
1 'polypeptide(L)'
;MMEMSLMEAMVSGGTGESILTSMKFAVLPIAKVFTLCFMGFLMATRYIGILDANGRKLLNGLVFSLLLPCLIFTQLGRAITVQKLLDWWYIPLNIVLGTVSGSLVGLLVAFIVQPPRPYFKFTVVHIAIGNNGNMPLVLIAALCRDPSNPFGDPEKCRQDGNAYVSFGQWVGAIILYSYVFRMLAPPPGETFDGSRVEKPPPPALAAAPEQVPLLTSRASEQAPKCSKALQVLHIFVQKFKLKRVFQPPVIASALGISIGATPSLKHLVLTNHAPLFFFTDACIILGGAMIPCILLALGGNLVDGPGAGSKKLGLRTTAAIIIGRLVLVPPAGMCMVALADRLGFIPRGDTMFKFVLLLQHSMPTSVLSGAVANLRGCGEESAAVLFWMYVCAVFSVAGWMVLYIRMLF
;
A
#
# COMPACT_ATOMS: atom_id res chain seq x y z
N MET A 1 -36.77 5.06 9.08
CA MET A 1 -36.21 3.84 8.60
C MET A 1 -34.99 3.55 9.49
N MET A 2 -35.06 2.50 10.31
CA MET A 2 -34.00 2.15 11.29
C MET A 2 -32.80 1.64 10.51
N GLU A 3 -31.67 2.34 10.54
CA GLU A 3 -30.42 1.85 9.94
C GLU A 3 -30.01 0.57 10.68
N MET A 4 -30.01 -0.53 9.97
CA MET A 4 -29.56 -1.82 10.47
C MET A 4 -28.06 -1.76 10.77
N SER A 5 -27.65 -2.15 11.97
CA SER A 5 -26.23 -2.19 12.31
C SER A 5 -25.53 -3.27 11.46
N LEU A 6 -24.24 -3.04 11.16
CA LEU A 6 -23.43 -3.98 10.36
C LEU A 6 -23.48 -5.43 10.89
N MET A 7 -23.76 -5.60 12.18
CA MET A 7 -23.86 -6.89 12.85
C MET A 7 -25.25 -7.55 12.68
N GLU A 8 -26.32 -6.76 12.53
CA GLU A 8 -27.65 -7.26 12.20
C GLU A 8 -27.71 -7.72 10.74
N ALA A 9 -27.00 -7.03 9.83
CA ALA A 9 -26.84 -7.44 8.44
C ALA A 9 -26.05 -8.76 8.27
N MET A 10 -25.12 -9.07 9.18
CA MET A 10 -24.40 -10.35 9.20
C MET A 10 -25.31 -11.54 9.55
N VAL A 11 -26.38 -11.32 10.29
CA VAL A 11 -27.28 -12.37 10.80
C VAL A 11 -28.48 -12.58 9.88
N SER A 12 -28.94 -11.54 9.16
CA SER A 12 -30.07 -11.64 8.24
C SER A 12 -29.65 -12.11 6.85
N GLY A 13 -29.69 -13.40 6.59
CA GLY A 13 -29.41 -14.00 5.27
C GLY A 13 -30.42 -13.50 4.20
N GLY A 14 -29.95 -12.70 3.24
CA GLY A 14 -30.76 -12.20 2.13
C GLY A 14 -31.12 -13.26 1.07
N THR A 15 -32.21 -13.04 0.37
CA THR A 15 -32.84 -13.92 -0.64
C THR A 15 -31.97 -14.11 -1.90
N GLY A 16 -32.16 -15.24 -2.62
CA GLY A 16 -31.29 -15.71 -3.72
C GLY A 16 -31.08 -14.77 -4.93
N GLU A 17 -32.03 -13.89 -5.24
CA GLU A 17 -31.86 -12.89 -6.32
C GLU A 17 -30.78 -11.85 -6.01
N SER A 18 -30.63 -11.48 -4.74
CA SER A 18 -29.57 -10.57 -4.27
C SER A 18 -28.17 -11.15 -4.44
N ILE A 19 -27.99 -12.47 -4.38
CA ILE A 19 -26.67 -13.13 -4.51
C ILE A 19 -26.12 -12.97 -5.92
N LEU A 20 -26.93 -13.24 -6.92
CA LEU A 20 -26.52 -13.20 -8.33
C LEU A 20 -26.12 -11.77 -8.75
N THR A 21 -26.87 -10.78 -8.28
CA THR A 21 -26.60 -9.37 -8.53
C THR A 21 -25.32 -8.92 -7.82
N SER A 22 -25.12 -9.27 -6.57
CA SER A 22 -23.89 -8.96 -5.82
C SER A 22 -22.66 -9.66 -6.42
N MET A 23 -22.81 -10.90 -6.91
CA MET A 23 -21.74 -11.60 -7.62
C MET A 23 -21.35 -10.87 -8.92
N LYS A 24 -22.31 -10.37 -9.69
CA LYS A 24 -22.03 -9.61 -10.92
C LYS A 24 -21.19 -8.36 -10.59
N PHE A 25 -21.54 -7.61 -9.56
CA PHE A 25 -20.82 -6.40 -9.16
C PHE A 25 -19.42 -6.66 -8.60
N ALA A 26 -19.18 -7.80 -7.99
CA ALA A 26 -17.87 -8.17 -7.49
C ALA A 26 -16.98 -8.84 -8.56
N VAL A 27 -17.55 -9.72 -9.38
CA VAL A 27 -16.80 -10.53 -10.35
C VAL A 27 -16.40 -9.70 -11.58
N LEU A 28 -17.27 -8.85 -12.10
CA LEU A 28 -16.99 -8.08 -13.31
C LEU A 28 -15.80 -7.11 -13.15
N PRO A 29 -15.67 -6.31 -12.06
CA PRO A 29 -14.48 -5.50 -11.81
C PRO A 29 -13.20 -6.33 -11.74
N ILE A 30 -13.26 -7.48 -11.08
CA ILE A 30 -12.12 -8.38 -10.94
C ILE A 30 -11.74 -8.97 -12.30
N ALA A 31 -12.70 -9.37 -13.14
CA ALA A 31 -12.44 -9.84 -14.48
C ALA A 31 -11.76 -8.76 -15.37
N LYS A 32 -12.16 -7.49 -15.24
CA LYS A 32 -11.49 -6.35 -15.91
C LYS A 32 -10.04 -6.20 -15.46
N VAL A 33 -9.79 -6.27 -14.15
CA VAL A 33 -8.45 -6.23 -13.58
C VAL A 33 -7.59 -7.38 -14.10
N PHE A 34 -8.17 -8.59 -14.16
CA PHE A 34 -7.50 -9.77 -14.71
C PHE A 34 -7.12 -9.63 -16.17
N THR A 35 -8.04 -9.14 -16.98
CA THR A 35 -7.78 -8.94 -18.40
C THR A 35 -6.58 -8.03 -18.61
N LEU A 36 -6.50 -6.91 -17.87
CA LEU A 36 -5.35 -6.00 -17.94
C LEU A 36 -4.06 -6.63 -17.41
N CYS A 37 -4.13 -7.37 -16.29
CA CYS A 37 -2.97 -8.12 -15.79
C CYS A 37 -2.53 -9.20 -16.77
N PHE A 38 -3.45 -9.91 -17.41
CA PHE A 38 -3.14 -10.91 -18.41
C PHE A 38 -2.47 -10.29 -19.66
N MET A 39 -2.93 -9.11 -20.11
CA MET A 39 -2.24 -8.38 -21.18
C MET A 39 -0.82 -8.00 -20.75
N GLY A 40 -0.62 -7.53 -19.53
CA GLY A 40 0.72 -7.24 -18.97
C GLY A 40 1.61 -8.49 -18.92
N PHE A 41 1.05 -9.62 -18.52
CA PHE A 41 1.73 -10.92 -18.55
C PHE A 41 2.17 -11.29 -19.96
N LEU A 42 1.28 -11.18 -20.96
CA LEU A 42 1.62 -11.46 -22.37
C LEU A 42 2.75 -10.56 -22.87
N MET A 43 2.70 -9.25 -22.56
CA MET A 43 3.73 -8.28 -22.96
C MET A 43 5.09 -8.56 -22.30
N ALA A 44 5.13 -9.27 -21.17
CA ALA A 44 6.35 -9.66 -20.48
C ALA A 44 6.88 -11.03 -20.92
N THR A 45 6.11 -11.80 -21.70
CA THR A 45 6.57 -13.09 -22.24
C THR A 45 7.75 -12.90 -23.17
N ARG A 46 8.60 -13.92 -23.31
CA ARG A 46 9.77 -13.91 -24.21
C ARG A 46 9.40 -13.65 -25.68
N TYR A 47 8.16 -13.95 -26.07
CA TYR A 47 7.70 -13.79 -27.43
C TYR A 47 7.49 -12.31 -27.81
N ILE A 48 6.92 -11.50 -26.92
CA ILE A 48 6.67 -10.06 -27.14
C ILE A 48 7.83 -9.21 -26.60
N GLY A 49 8.30 -9.49 -25.39
CA GLY A 49 9.51 -8.91 -24.79
C GLY A 49 9.48 -7.42 -24.47
N ILE A 50 8.31 -6.73 -24.58
CA ILE A 50 8.21 -5.29 -24.31
C ILE A 50 8.32 -5.00 -22.81
N LEU A 51 7.70 -5.83 -21.96
CA LEU A 51 7.80 -5.72 -20.50
C LEU A 51 8.77 -6.77 -19.94
N ASP A 52 9.99 -6.77 -20.44
CA ASP A 52 11.11 -7.50 -19.84
C ASP A 52 11.43 -7.00 -18.42
N ALA A 53 12.42 -7.53 -17.75
CA ALA A 53 12.80 -7.11 -16.38
C ALA A 53 13.09 -5.60 -16.28
N ASN A 54 13.74 -5.01 -17.29
CA ASN A 54 14.05 -3.59 -17.35
C ASN A 54 12.80 -2.75 -17.65
N GLY A 55 11.98 -3.18 -18.62
CA GLY A 55 10.71 -2.54 -18.95
C GLY A 55 9.76 -2.48 -17.75
N ARG A 56 9.64 -3.58 -16.99
CA ARG A 56 8.85 -3.61 -15.75
C ARG A 56 9.40 -2.68 -14.67
N LYS A 57 10.73 -2.63 -14.52
CA LYS A 57 11.39 -1.72 -13.56
C LYS A 57 11.14 -0.26 -13.92
N LEU A 58 11.24 0.08 -15.21
CA LEU A 58 10.98 1.42 -15.71
C LEU A 58 9.50 1.81 -15.51
N LEU A 59 8.56 0.93 -15.89
CA LEU A 59 7.13 1.14 -15.75
C LEU A 59 6.73 1.31 -14.27
N ASN A 60 7.22 0.44 -13.37
CA ASN A 60 6.99 0.57 -11.94
C ASN A 60 7.58 1.89 -11.37
N GLY A 61 8.76 2.28 -11.84
CA GLY A 61 9.40 3.55 -11.49
C GLY A 61 8.56 4.75 -11.91
N LEU A 62 8.04 4.77 -13.14
CA LEU A 62 7.17 5.82 -13.66
C LEU A 62 5.84 5.90 -12.87
N VAL A 63 5.22 4.77 -12.64
CA VAL A 63 3.98 4.69 -11.84
C VAL A 63 4.20 5.28 -10.45
N PHE A 64 5.24 4.87 -9.76
CA PHE A 64 5.49 5.27 -8.38
C PHE A 64 5.97 6.73 -8.24
N SER A 65 6.81 7.20 -9.17
CA SER A 65 7.45 8.51 -9.07
C SER A 65 6.62 9.64 -9.68
N LEU A 66 5.69 9.34 -10.62
CA LEU A 66 4.94 10.35 -11.34
C LEU A 66 3.43 10.10 -11.35
N LEU A 67 2.97 8.96 -11.90
CA LEU A 67 1.54 8.74 -12.16
C LEU A 67 0.72 8.66 -10.87
N LEU A 68 1.21 7.90 -9.88
CA LEU A 68 0.56 7.76 -8.57
C LEU A 68 0.56 9.07 -7.78
N PRO A 69 1.68 9.81 -7.65
CA PRO A 69 1.66 11.15 -7.07
C PRO A 69 0.66 12.11 -7.71
N CYS A 70 0.58 12.16 -9.04
CA CYS A 70 -0.39 12.98 -9.76
C CYS A 70 -1.84 12.58 -9.42
N LEU A 71 -2.14 11.29 -9.39
CA LEU A 71 -3.46 10.79 -8.99
C LEU A 71 -3.80 11.20 -7.56
N ILE A 72 -2.91 10.94 -6.60
CA ILE A 72 -3.11 11.27 -5.19
C ILE A 72 -3.32 12.77 -5.00
N PHE A 73 -2.46 13.59 -5.58
CA PHE A 73 -2.54 15.05 -5.49
C PHE A 73 -3.89 15.56 -5.97
N THR A 74 -4.35 15.14 -7.14
CA THR A 74 -5.60 15.62 -7.74
C THR A 74 -6.83 15.10 -6.98
N GLN A 75 -6.84 13.84 -6.55
CA GLN A 75 -7.95 13.26 -5.80
C GLN A 75 -8.09 13.89 -4.41
N LEU A 76 -7.00 13.97 -3.65
CA LEU A 76 -7.04 14.58 -2.31
C LEU A 76 -7.30 16.08 -2.39
N GLY A 77 -6.61 16.80 -3.26
CA GLY A 77 -6.76 18.24 -3.38
C GLY A 77 -8.20 18.65 -3.69
N ARG A 78 -8.88 17.93 -4.58
CA ARG A 78 -10.27 18.20 -4.93
C ARG A 78 -11.25 17.77 -3.84
N ALA A 79 -11.05 16.60 -3.24
CA ALA A 79 -11.96 16.01 -2.28
C ALA A 79 -11.86 16.64 -0.88
N ILE A 80 -10.68 17.04 -0.43
CA ILE A 80 -10.42 17.49 0.94
C ILE A 80 -10.97 18.91 1.17
N THR A 81 -11.60 19.07 2.33
CA THR A 81 -11.89 20.32 3.01
C THR A 81 -11.52 20.15 4.49
N VAL A 82 -11.41 21.23 5.25
CA VAL A 82 -11.10 21.15 6.69
C VAL A 82 -12.12 20.27 7.42
N GLN A 83 -13.41 20.40 7.07
CA GLN A 83 -14.48 19.58 7.64
C GLN A 83 -14.26 18.09 7.35
N LYS A 84 -14.04 17.74 6.08
CA LYS A 84 -13.80 16.34 5.69
C LYS A 84 -12.52 15.76 6.29
N LEU A 85 -11.50 16.58 6.56
CA LEU A 85 -10.29 16.15 7.25
C LEU A 85 -10.61 15.63 8.66
N LEU A 86 -11.55 16.31 9.34
CA LEU A 86 -12.02 15.89 10.66
C LEU A 86 -12.93 14.66 10.56
N ASP A 87 -13.81 14.59 9.56
CA ASP A 87 -14.75 13.47 9.39
C ASP A 87 -14.02 12.17 9.00
N TRP A 88 -12.89 12.26 8.30
CA TRP A 88 -12.14 11.10 7.78
C TRP A 88 -11.00 10.62 8.69
N TRP A 89 -10.88 11.17 9.88
CA TRP A 89 -9.78 10.85 10.82
C TRP A 89 -9.65 9.35 11.10
N TYR A 90 -10.76 8.59 10.99
CA TYR A 90 -10.75 7.16 11.26
C TYR A 90 -10.03 6.34 10.17
N ILE A 91 -9.94 6.84 8.92
CA ILE A 91 -9.23 6.12 7.83
C ILE A 91 -7.75 5.86 8.18
N PRO A 92 -6.94 6.86 8.55
CA PRO A 92 -5.58 6.62 9.02
C PRO A 92 -5.48 5.64 10.19
N LEU A 93 -6.37 5.78 11.15
CA LEU A 93 -6.42 4.90 12.31
C LEU A 93 -6.76 3.46 11.92
N ASN A 94 -7.70 3.25 11.00
CA ASN A 94 -8.06 1.93 10.49
C ASN A 94 -6.86 1.19 9.88
N ILE A 95 -5.99 1.89 9.16
CA ILE A 95 -4.77 1.30 8.59
C ILE A 95 -3.77 0.88 9.68
N VAL A 96 -3.60 1.71 10.71
CA VAL A 96 -2.76 1.36 11.86
C VAL A 96 -3.33 0.15 12.59
N LEU A 97 -4.62 0.17 12.92
CA LEU A 97 -5.32 -0.95 13.58
C LEU A 97 -5.26 -2.23 12.74
N GLY A 98 -5.43 -2.11 11.42
CA GLY A 98 -5.28 -3.23 10.49
C GLY A 98 -3.87 -3.83 10.48
N THR A 99 -2.85 -2.99 10.59
CA THR A 99 -1.46 -3.45 10.72
C THR A 99 -1.22 -4.13 12.06
N VAL A 100 -1.76 -3.60 13.15
CA VAL A 100 -1.63 -4.19 14.49
C VAL A 100 -2.35 -5.55 14.54
N SER A 101 -3.60 -5.61 14.12
CA SER A 101 -4.38 -6.87 14.10
C SER A 101 -3.76 -7.90 13.17
N GLY A 102 -3.32 -7.47 11.97
CA GLY A 102 -2.60 -8.34 11.04
C GLY A 102 -1.27 -8.85 11.62
N SER A 103 -0.57 -8.04 12.43
CA SER A 103 0.64 -8.47 13.15
C SER A 103 0.32 -9.50 14.23
N LEU A 104 -0.78 -9.35 14.97
CA LEU A 104 -1.22 -10.32 15.97
C LEU A 104 -1.60 -11.65 15.31
N VAL A 105 -2.38 -11.62 14.23
CA VAL A 105 -2.68 -12.82 13.42
C VAL A 105 -1.40 -13.43 12.88
N GLY A 106 -0.48 -12.61 12.38
CA GLY A 106 0.82 -13.05 11.86
C GLY A 106 1.68 -13.71 12.93
N LEU A 107 1.70 -13.18 14.15
CA LEU A 107 2.38 -13.79 15.29
C LEU A 107 1.76 -15.16 15.63
N LEU A 108 0.44 -15.24 15.72
CA LEU A 108 -0.26 -16.49 15.99
C LEU A 108 0.06 -17.56 14.94
N VAL A 109 -0.04 -17.20 13.65
CA VAL A 109 0.28 -18.10 12.54
C VAL A 109 1.75 -18.51 12.58
N ALA A 110 2.69 -17.60 12.83
CA ALA A 110 4.11 -17.90 12.91
C ALA A 110 4.44 -18.84 14.10
N PHE A 111 3.75 -18.70 15.23
CA PHE A 111 3.90 -19.62 16.36
C PHE A 111 3.39 -21.03 16.06
N ILE A 112 2.26 -21.16 15.34
CA ILE A 112 1.67 -22.45 14.99
C ILE A 112 2.51 -23.14 13.91
N VAL A 113 2.91 -22.41 12.87
CA VAL A 113 3.58 -22.94 11.69
C VAL A 113 5.07 -23.16 11.90
N GLN A 114 5.69 -22.37 12.80
CA GLN A 114 7.13 -22.38 13.08
C GLN A 114 7.97 -22.34 11.80
N PRO A 115 7.92 -21.20 11.06
CA PRO A 115 8.67 -21.06 9.83
C PRO A 115 10.18 -21.25 10.07
N PRO A 116 10.95 -21.69 9.04
CA PRO A 116 12.39 -21.81 9.15
C PRO A 116 13.04 -20.51 9.62
N ARG A 117 14.10 -20.59 10.43
CA ARG A 117 14.91 -19.40 10.74
C ARG A 117 15.60 -18.94 9.44
N PRO A 118 15.60 -17.65 9.08
CA PRO A 118 15.22 -16.43 9.82
C PRO A 118 13.81 -15.90 9.51
N TYR A 119 12.90 -16.69 8.92
CA TYR A 119 11.63 -16.22 8.33
C TYR A 119 10.48 -15.99 9.31
N PHE A 120 10.69 -16.09 10.62
CA PHE A 120 9.63 -15.80 11.60
C PHE A 120 9.04 -14.39 11.45
N LYS A 121 9.92 -13.37 11.51
CA LYS A 121 9.51 -11.96 11.35
C LYS A 121 9.00 -11.66 9.95
N PHE A 122 9.57 -12.31 8.94
CA PHE A 122 9.12 -12.25 7.56
C PHE A 122 7.65 -12.70 7.42
N THR A 123 7.30 -13.84 8.03
CA THR A 123 5.92 -14.36 8.06
C THR A 123 4.96 -13.35 8.69
N VAL A 124 5.30 -12.82 9.86
CA VAL A 124 4.48 -11.81 10.57
C VAL A 124 4.24 -10.59 9.69
N VAL A 125 5.28 -10.06 9.06
CA VAL A 125 5.18 -8.84 8.23
C VAL A 125 4.31 -9.07 7.00
N HIS A 126 4.49 -10.18 6.29
CA HIS A 126 3.72 -10.45 5.07
C HIS A 126 2.23 -10.72 5.34
N ILE A 127 1.88 -11.16 6.55
CA ILE A 127 0.48 -11.24 7.01
C ILE A 127 -0.03 -9.85 7.44
N ALA A 128 0.79 -9.05 8.12
CA ALA A 128 0.39 -7.76 8.69
C ALA A 128 0.09 -6.68 7.63
N ILE A 129 0.92 -6.60 6.57
CA ILE A 129 0.92 -5.47 5.64
C ILE A 129 0.06 -5.73 4.42
N GLY A 130 -1.11 -5.07 4.36
CA GLY A 130 -1.97 -5.07 3.18
C GLY A 130 -1.59 -4.02 2.14
N ASN A 131 -2.04 -4.24 0.91
CA ASN A 131 -1.96 -3.26 -0.16
C ASN A 131 -3.09 -2.23 -0.02
N ASN A 132 -2.93 -1.28 0.90
CA ASN A 132 -3.97 -0.31 1.26
C ASN A 132 -4.11 0.85 0.25
N GLY A 133 -3.36 0.85 -0.83
CA GLY A 133 -3.38 1.93 -1.84
C GLY A 133 -3.73 1.43 -3.23
N ASN A 134 -2.76 0.86 -3.93
CA ASN A 134 -2.88 0.58 -5.36
C ASN A 134 -4.03 -0.37 -5.71
N MET A 135 -4.19 -1.48 -4.98
CA MET A 135 -5.25 -2.45 -5.27
C MET A 135 -6.66 -1.90 -4.97
N PRO A 136 -6.92 -1.28 -3.82
CA PRO A 136 -8.21 -0.63 -3.59
C PRO A 136 -8.56 0.42 -4.64
N LEU A 137 -7.62 1.28 -5.07
CA LEU A 137 -7.86 2.27 -6.12
C LEU A 137 -8.32 1.62 -7.42
N VAL A 138 -7.67 0.53 -7.83
CA VAL A 138 -8.01 -0.22 -9.04
C VAL A 138 -9.40 -0.85 -8.92
N LEU A 139 -9.68 -1.50 -7.78
CA LEU A 139 -10.95 -2.20 -7.57
C LEU A 139 -12.13 -1.21 -7.50
N ILE A 140 -11.97 -0.10 -6.81
CA ILE A 140 -12.99 0.96 -6.74
C ILE A 140 -13.23 1.57 -8.11
N ALA A 141 -12.17 1.90 -8.86
CA ALA A 141 -12.32 2.43 -10.21
C ALA A 141 -13.03 1.46 -11.15
N ALA A 142 -12.77 0.16 -11.01
CA ALA A 142 -13.42 -0.87 -11.82
C ALA A 142 -14.89 -1.09 -11.40
N LEU A 143 -15.18 -1.07 -10.09
CA LEU A 143 -16.52 -1.22 -9.53
C LEU A 143 -17.42 -0.01 -9.90
N CYS A 144 -16.94 1.21 -9.67
CA CYS A 144 -17.71 2.42 -9.93
C CYS A 144 -17.92 2.72 -11.42
N ARG A 145 -17.16 2.08 -12.32
CA ARG A 145 -17.36 2.25 -13.77
C ARG A 145 -18.67 1.64 -14.28
N ASP A 146 -19.26 0.72 -13.54
CA ASP A 146 -20.56 0.12 -13.92
C ASP A 146 -21.68 1.09 -13.53
N PRO A 147 -22.55 1.51 -14.48
CA PRO A 147 -23.69 2.39 -14.16
C PRO A 147 -24.66 1.80 -13.13
N SER A 148 -24.71 0.48 -13.02
CA SER A 148 -25.57 -0.23 -12.05
C SER A 148 -24.84 -0.56 -10.72
N ASN A 149 -23.71 0.11 -10.42
CA ASN A 149 -23.03 -0.08 -9.15
C ASN A 149 -23.95 0.34 -7.97
N PRO A 150 -23.85 -0.34 -6.80
CA PRO A 150 -24.75 -0.08 -5.69
C PRO A 150 -24.52 1.26 -4.98
N PHE A 151 -23.41 1.95 -5.25
CA PHE A 151 -23.03 3.21 -4.60
C PHE A 151 -23.61 4.46 -5.28
N GLY A 152 -24.39 4.32 -6.35
CA GLY A 152 -25.06 5.40 -7.06
C GLY A 152 -24.28 5.96 -8.22
N ASP A 153 -24.17 7.30 -8.35
CA ASP A 153 -23.51 7.93 -9.49
C ASP A 153 -22.07 7.45 -9.69
N PRO A 154 -21.71 6.94 -10.88
CA PRO A 154 -20.40 6.35 -11.14
C PRO A 154 -19.21 7.29 -10.90
N GLU A 155 -19.37 8.56 -11.25
CA GLU A 155 -18.28 9.54 -11.08
C GLU A 155 -18.08 9.91 -9.62
N LYS A 156 -19.17 10.14 -8.88
CA LYS A 156 -19.15 10.39 -7.43
C LYS A 156 -18.60 9.18 -6.68
N CYS A 157 -19.06 7.96 -6.99
CA CYS A 157 -18.55 6.72 -6.44
C CYS A 157 -17.03 6.64 -6.59
N ARG A 158 -16.52 6.87 -7.80
CA ARG A 158 -15.09 6.83 -8.10
C ARG A 158 -14.31 7.92 -7.38
N GLN A 159 -14.85 9.14 -7.33
CA GLN A 159 -14.20 10.29 -6.71
C GLN A 159 -14.10 10.11 -5.18
N ASP A 160 -15.19 9.76 -4.52
CA ASP A 160 -15.23 9.57 -3.06
C ASP A 160 -14.37 8.36 -2.66
N GLY A 161 -14.54 7.22 -3.32
CA GLY A 161 -13.77 6.02 -3.01
C GLY A 161 -12.25 6.19 -3.22
N ASN A 162 -11.84 6.82 -4.32
CA ASN A 162 -10.42 7.12 -4.56
C ASN A 162 -9.87 8.12 -3.54
N ALA A 163 -10.67 9.11 -3.12
CA ALA A 163 -10.26 10.07 -2.11
C ALA A 163 -10.04 9.41 -0.74
N TYR A 164 -10.94 8.51 -0.31
CA TYR A 164 -10.80 7.75 0.93
C TYR A 164 -9.54 6.87 0.92
N VAL A 165 -9.32 6.12 -0.15
CA VAL A 165 -8.10 5.30 -0.29
C VAL A 165 -6.85 6.16 -0.27
N SER A 166 -6.82 7.24 -1.06
CA SER A 166 -5.66 8.13 -1.16
C SER A 166 -5.36 8.84 0.15
N PHE A 167 -6.40 9.18 0.93
CA PHE A 167 -6.25 9.79 2.25
C PHE A 167 -5.55 8.88 3.26
N GLY A 168 -5.75 7.56 3.18
CA GLY A 168 -5.08 6.59 4.05
C GLY A 168 -3.68 6.17 3.58
N GLN A 169 -3.36 6.33 2.32
CA GLN A 169 -2.19 5.71 1.69
C GLN A 169 -0.85 6.17 2.28
N TRP A 170 -0.73 7.42 2.71
CA TRP A 170 0.49 7.94 3.33
C TRP A 170 0.84 7.25 4.66
N VAL A 171 -0.17 6.82 5.42
CA VAL A 171 0.03 6.04 6.66
C VAL A 171 0.66 4.69 6.34
N GLY A 172 0.15 4.02 5.29
CA GLY A 172 0.73 2.77 4.81
C GLY A 172 2.20 2.90 4.41
N ALA A 173 2.57 4.01 3.77
CA ALA A 173 3.97 4.30 3.43
C ALA A 173 4.85 4.50 4.68
N ILE A 174 4.37 5.23 5.69
CA ILE A 174 5.10 5.39 6.96
C ILE A 174 5.31 4.03 7.63
N ILE A 175 4.28 3.22 7.74
CA ILE A 175 4.36 1.88 8.33
C ILE A 175 5.38 1.01 7.56
N LEU A 176 5.34 1.05 6.24
CA LEU A 176 6.23 0.27 5.39
C LEU A 176 7.71 0.61 5.65
N TYR A 177 8.06 1.89 5.66
CA TYR A 177 9.47 2.33 5.81
C TYR A 177 9.95 2.43 7.27
N SER A 178 9.04 2.35 8.24
CA SER A 178 9.39 2.29 9.66
C SER A 178 9.30 0.86 10.21
N TYR A 179 8.10 0.32 10.33
CA TYR A 179 7.83 -0.97 10.95
C TYR A 179 8.36 -2.14 10.09
N VAL A 180 7.96 -2.23 8.81
CA VAL A 180 8.36 -3.35 7.93
C VAL A 180 9.86 -3.36 7.73
N PHE A 181 10.46 -2.19 7.50
CA PHE A 181 11.90 -2.07 7.31
C PHE A 181 12.71 -2.54 8.52
N ARG A 182 12.19 -2.36 9.74
CA ARG A 182 12.81 -2.86 10.98
C ARG A 182 12.60 -4.36 11.17
N MET A 183 11.38 -4.84 10.92
CA MET A 183 11.02 -6.23 11.12
C MET A 183 11.75 -7.15 10.14
N LEU A 184 11.96 -6.74 8.90
CA LEU A 184 12.71 -7.46 7.87
C LEU A 184 14.23 -7.29 8.00
N ALA A 185 14.74 -6.73 9.10
CA ALA A 185 16.18 -6.74 9.36
C ALA A 185 16.63 -8.15 9.70
N PRO A 186 17.72 -8.67 9.06
CA PRO A 186 18.29 -9.94 9.45
C PRO A 186 18.80 -9.89 10.89
N PRO A 187 18.97 -11.04 11.58
CA PRO A 187 19.58 -11.09 12.90
C PRO A 187 20.98 -10.46 12.91
N PRO A 188 21.42 -9.88 14.04
CA PRO A 188 22.76 -9.29 14.11
C PRO A 188 23.85 -10.32 13.79
N GLY A 189 24.66 -10.04 12.76
CA GLY A 189 25.77 -10.89 12.34
C GLY A 189 25.40 -12.03 11.37
N GLU A 190 24.16 -12.11 10.93
CA GLU A 190 23.68 -13.10 9.96
C GLU A 190 23.06 -12.42 8.73
N THR A 191 23.17 -13.04 7.57
CA THR A 191 22.40 -12.71 6.37
C THR A 191 21.19 -13.66 6.28
N PHE A 192 20.20 -13.36 5.44
CA PHE A 192 19.06 -14.28 5.19
C PHE A 192 19.51 -15.61 4.57
N ASP A 193 20.67 -15.66 3.93
CA ASP A 193 21.25 -16.90 3.38
C ASP A 193 22.02 -17.73 4.43
N GLY A 194 22.02 -17.31 5.71
CA GLY A 194 22.72 -18.02 6.79
C GLY A 194 24.24 -17.87 6.77
N SER A 195 24.78 -17.08 5.84
CA SER A 195 26.19 -16.72 5.85
C SER A 195 26.46 -15.72 6.96
N ARG A 196 27.48 -15.96 7.80
CA ARG A 196 27.96 -14.95 8.74
C ARG A 196 28.51 -13.79 7.94
N VAL A 197 28.12 -12.58 8.32
CA VAL A 197 28.80 -11.39 7.82
C VAL A 197 30.23 -11.45 8.36
N GLU A 198 31.19 -11.87 7.52
CA GLU A 198 32.61 -11.68 7.83
C GLU A 198 32.82 -10.19 8.07
N LYS A 199 33.18 -9.82 9.29
CA LYS A 199 33.68 -8.48 9.56
C LYS A 199 34.83 -8.26 8.60
N PRO A 200 34.86 -7.16 7.82
CA PRO A 200 36.06 -6.84 7.07
C PRO A 200 37.26 -6.92 8.02
N PRO A 201 38.35 -7.57 7.66
CA PRO A 201 39.53 -7.64 8.50
C PRO A 201 39.89 -6.22 8.93
N PRO A 202 40.32 -6.01 10.18
CA PRO A 202 40.78 -4.69 10.61
C PRO A 202 41.85 -4.27 9.59
N PRO A 203 41.84 -2.99 9.15
CA PRO A 203 42.80 -2.54 8.19
C PRO A 203 44.19 -2.90 8.73
N ALA A 204 44.86 -3.83 8.06
CA ALA A 204 46.25 -4.17 8.35
C ALA A 204 47.01 -2.85 8.32
N LEU A 205 47.76 -2.59 9.39
CA LEU A 205 48.70 -1.49 9.47
C LEU A 205 49.72 -1.68 8.30
N ALA A 206 49.35 -1.17 7.13
CA ALA A 206 50.31 -1.04 6.04
C ALA A 206 51.20 0.13 6.43
N ALA A 207 52.46 -0.23 6.63
CA ALA A 207 53.57 0.67 6.82
C ALA A 207 53.53 1.83 5.82
N ALA A 208 53.80 3.03 6.33
CA ALA A 208 53.99 4.23 5.53
C ALA A 208 55.08 4.04 4.50
N PRO A 209 54.99 4.68 3.34
CA PRO A 209 55.94 5.75 3.12
C PRO A 209 55.34 7.03 2.49
N GLU A 210 55.99 8.09 2.93
CA GLU A 210 56.38 9.30 2.19
C GLU A 210 55.34 10.42 1.95
N GLN A 211 55.75 11.46 2.49
CA GLN A 211 55.38 12.88 2.54
C GLN A 211 54.89 13.51 1.23
N VAL A 212 53.79 14.23 1.30
CA VAL A 212 53.53 15.44 0.51
C VAL A 212 52.89 16.52 1.41
N PRO A 213 53.23 17.82 1.22
CA PRO A 213 53.21 18.77 2.35
C PRO A 213 51.86 19.40 2.66
N LEU A 214 51.76 19.79 3.91
CA LEU A 214 50.71 20.61 4.49
C LEU A 214 50.43 21.88 3.69
N LEU A 215 49.16 22.14 3.40
CA LEU A 215 48.59 23.47 3.37
C LEU A 215 47.55 23.61 4.49
N THR A 216 48.04 24.18 5.57
CA THR A 216 47.25 24.67 6.68
C THR A 216 46.40 25.85 6.20
N SER A 217 45.10 25.67 6.18
CA SER A 217 44.17 26.82 6.32
C SER A 217 43.24 26.57 7.45
N ARG A 218 43.59 27.16 8.55
CA ARG A 218 42.78 27.39 9.76
C ARG A 218 41.70 28.41 9.36
N ALA A 219 40.51 27.95 9.08
CA ALA A 219 39.33 28.76 9.13
C ALA A 219 38.47 28.30 10.31
N SER A 220 38.54 29.07 11.38
CA SER A 220 37.60 29.00 12.48
C SER A 220 36.25 29.53 11.98
N GLU A 221 35.42 28.66 11.51
CA GLU A 221 34.01 28.99 11.23
C GLU A 221 33.19 28.76 12.49
N GLN A 222 32.80 29.85 13.10
CA GLN A 222 31.78 29.91 14.14
C GLN A 222 30.50 29.32 13.55
N ALA A 223 30.18 28.08 13.99
CA ALA A 223 28.91 27.46 13.67
C ALA A 223 27.79 28.33 14.28
N PRO A 224 26.78 28.74 13.48
CA PRO A 224 25.63 29.46 14.00
C PRO A 224 24.95 28.59 15.06
N LYS A 225 24.61 29.19 16.20
CA LYS A 225 23.81 28.56 17.26
C LYS A 225 22.48 28.11 16.68
N CYS A 226 22.45 26.92 16.10
CA CYS A 226 21.22 26.28 15.63
C CYS A 226 20.29 26.09 16.83
N SER A 227 19.08 26.64 16.75
CA SER A 227 18.11 26.57 17.84
C SER A 227 17.95 25.11 18.28
N LYS A 228 17.78 24.86 19.60
CA LYS A 228 17.58 23.51 20.16
C LYS A 228 16.47 22.73 19.43
N ALA A 229 15.46 23.44 18.90
CA ALA A 229 14.39 22.88 18.08
C ALA A 229 14.91 22.29 16.74
N LEU A 230 15.85 22.95 16.07
CA LEU A 230 16.47 22.47 14.83
C LEU A 230 17.40 21.27 15.08
N GLN A 231 18.09 21.22 16.22
CA GLN A 231 18.90 20.07 16.61
C GLN A 231 18.01 18.86 16.95
N VAL A 232 16.93 19.06 17.69
CA VAL A 232 15.95 18.02 17.99
C VAL A 232 15.30 17.52 16.69
N LEU A 233 14.93 18.43 15.78
CA LEU A 233 14.39 18.08 14.46
C LEU A 233 15.42 17.30 13.63
N HIS A 234 16.68 17.70 13.63
CA HIS A 234 17.76 17.01 12.90
C HIS A 234 18.02 15.59 13.47
N ILE A 235 18.02 15.43 14.80
CA ILE A 235 18.13 14.13 15.46
C ILE A 235 16.91 13.26 15.16
N PHE A 236 15.71 13.86 15.14
CA PHE A 236 14.47 13.18 14.78
C PHE A 236 14.49 12.71 13.31
N VAL A 237 14.91 13.58 12.39
CA VAL A 237 15.08 13.30 10.96
C VAL A 237 16.09 12.17 10.72
N GLN A 238 17.22 12.17 11.44
CA GLN A 238 18.23 11.12 11.33
C GLN A 238 17.78 9.80 11.97
N LYS A 239 17.17 9.85 13.15
CA LYS A 239 16.72 8.67 13.92
C LYS A 239 15.61 7.92 13.20
N PHE A 240 14.70 8.61 12.53
CA PHE A 240 13.60 8.03 11.75
C PHE A 240 13.93 7.78 10.28
N LYS A 241 15.16 8.09 9.82
CA LYS A 241 15.54 8.02 8.39
C LYS A 241 14.49 8.68 7.49
N LEU A 242 14.06 9.88 7.86
CA LEU A 242 12.94 10.61 7.26
C LEU A 242 13.04 10.74 5.74
N LYS A 243 14.28 10.82 5.19
CA LYS A 243 14.53 10.78 3.74
C LYS A 243 13.90 9.56 3.04
N ARG A 244 13.68 8.44 3.76
CA ARG A 244 13.04 7.24 3.20
C ARG A 244 11.51 7.26 3.32
N VAL A 245 10.97 8.09 4.23
CA VAL A 245 9.53 8.27 4.40
C VAL A 245 9.00 9.31 3.41
N PHE A 246 9.79 10.36 3.09
CA PHE A 246 9.43 11.39 2.11
C PHE A 246 9.56 10.84 0.68
N GLN A 247 8.61 10.00 0.31
CA GLN A 247 8.50 9.47 -1.05
C GLN A 247 7.50 10.28 -1.88
N PRO A 248 7.56 10.22 -3.23
CA PRO A 248 6.68 10.98 -4.09
C PRO A 248 5.18 10.88 -3.73
N PRO A 249 4.61 9.71 -3.41
CA PRO A 249 3.21 9.60 -2.99
C PRO A 249 2.90 10.31 -1.66
N VAL A 250 3.84 10.29 -0.70
CA VAL A 250 3.66 10.96 0.60
C VAL A 250 3.72 12.48 0.44
N ILE A 251 4.66 12.97 -0.38
CA ILE A 251 4.76 14.40 -0.71
C ILE A 251 3.48 14.87 -1.42
N ALA A 252 3.01 14.10 -2.40
CA ALA A 252 1.77 14.41 -3.12
C ALA A 252 0.55 14.42 -2.19
N SER A 253 0.48 13.50 -1.21
CA SER A 253 -0.58 13.50 -0.19
C SER A 253 -0.53 14.75 0.67
N ALA A 254 0.66 15.13 1.16
CA ALA A 254 0.83 16.34 1.97
C ALA A 254 0.44 17.60 1.20
N LEU A 255 0.89 17.74 -0.05
CA LEU A 255 0.54 18.86 -0.93
C LEU A 255 -0.97 18.89 -1.24
N GLY A 256 -1.56 17.75 -1.61
CA GLY A 256 -2.98 17.62 -1.89
C GLY A 256 -3.86 18.00 -0.70
N ILE A 257 -3.51 17.51 0.51
CA ILE A 257 -4.21 17.86 1.74
C ILE A 257 -4.05 19.35 2.05
N SER A 258 -2.84 19.91 1.99
CA SER A 258 -2.58 21.30 2.34
C SER A 258 -3.30 22.28 1.39
N ILE A 259 -3.25 22.00 0.08
CA ILE A 259 -3.92 22.85 -0.92
C ILE A 259 -5.43 22.67 -0.85
N GLY A 260 -5.92 21.43 -0.70
CA GLY A 260 -7.35 21.15 -0.61
C GLY A 260 -8.02 21.74 0.65
N ALA A 261 -7.30 21.74 1.78
CA ALA A 261 -7.78 22.31 3.05
C ALA A 261 -7.76 23.85 3.07
N THR A 262 -6.97 24.51 2.20
CA THR A 262 -6.86 25.96 2.16
C THR A 262 -7.68 26.54 1.01
N PRO A 263 -8.84 27.19 1.26
CA PRO A 263 -9.74 27.65 0.19
C PRO A 263 -9.05 28.53 -0.86
N SER A 264 -8.19 29.47 -0.44
CA SER A 264 -7.47 30.36 -1.36
C SER A 264 -6.55 29.60 -2.32
N LEU A 265 -5.80 28.61 -1.82
CA LEU A 265 -4.93 27.78 -2.65
C LEU A 265 -5.75 26.84 -3.55
N LYS A 266 -6.85 26.32 -3.04
CA LYS A 266 -7.76 25.47 -3.81
C LYS A 266 -8.33 26.21 -5.02
N HIS A 267 -8.76 27.47 -4.83
CA HIS A 267 -9.22 28.33 -5.91
C HIS A 267 -8.12 28.74 -6.90
N LEU A 268 -6.87 28.81 -6.46
CA LEU A 268 -5.73 29.15 -7.31
C LEU A 268 -5.27 28.00 -8.21
N VAL A 269 -5.39 26.73 -7.73
CA VAL A 269 -4.74 25.57 -8.36
C VAL A 269 -5.75 24.54 -8.87
N LEU A 270 -6.81 24.23 -8.11
CA LEU A 270 -7.61 23.01 -8.30
C LEU A 270 -8.97 23.24 -8.95
N THR A 271 -9.50 24.46 -8.94
CA THR A 271 -10.80 24.77 -9.58
C THR A 271 -10.66 24.90 -11.08
N ASN A 272 -11.69 24.56 -11.84
CA ASN A 272 -11.65 24.56 -13.31
C ASN A 272 -11.36 25.95 -13.93
N HIS A 273 -11.58 27.03 -13.18
CA HIS A 273 -11.29 28.40 -13.60
C HIS A 273 -10.02 28.98 -12.93
N ALA A 274 -9.24 28.14 -12.25
CA ALA A 274 -8.01 28.55 -11.56
C ALA A 274 -6.92 28.97 -12.55
N PRO A 275 -6.14 30.01 -12.25
CA PRO A 275 -5.01 30.42 -13.08
C PRO A 275 -3.98 29.30 -13.31
N LEU A 276 -3.78 28.42 -12.32
CA LEU A 276 -2.85 27.29 -12.39
C LEU A 276 -3.54 25.97 -12.71
N PHE A 277 -4.78 26.00 -13.22
CA PHE A 277 -5.53 24.78 -13.53
C PHE A 277 -4.84 23.91 -14.58
N PHE A 278 -4.09 24.47 -15.52
CA PHE A 278 -3.33 23.71 -16.52
C PHE A 278 -2.39 22.67 -15.90
N PHE A 279 -1.79 22.99 -14.74
CA PHE A 279 -0.95 22.04 -14.00
C PHE A 279 -1.78 20.89 -13.42
N THR A 280 -2.92 21.25 -12.80
CA THR A 280 -3.85 20.23 -12.25
C THR A 280 -4.41 19.35 -13.35
N ASP A 281 -4.75 19.92 -14.50
CA ASP A 281 -5.26 19.15 -15.64
C ASP A 281 -4.21 18.17 -16.20
N ALA A 282 -2.97 18.61 -16.33
CA ALA A 282 -1.86 17.71 -16.66
C ALA A 282 -1.71 16.57 -15.64
N CYS A 283 -1.83 16.86 -14.34
CA CYS A 283 -1.82 15.85 -13.29
C CYS A 283 -3.02 14.88 -13.38
N ILE A 284 -4.21 15.36 -13.80
CA ILE A 284 -5.39 14.50 -14.01
C ILE A 284 -5.14 13.52 -15.17
N ILE A 285 -4.60 13.99 -16.28
CA ILE A 285 -4.27 13.16 -17.46
C ILE A 285 -3.25 12.08 -17.05
N LEU A 286 -2.16 12.47 -16.40
CA LEU A 286 -1.13 11.55 -15.93
C LEU A 286 -1.67 10.56 -14.88
N GLY A 287 -2.43 11.05 -13.91
CA GLY A 287 -3.08 10.22 -12.89
C GLY A 287 -4.05 9.20 -13.47
N GLY A 288 -4.74 9.55 -14.57
CA GLY A 288 -5.62 8.64 -15.31
C GLY A 288 -4.90 7.42 -15.90
N ALA A 289 -3.63 7.57 -16.27
CA ALA A 289 -2.81 6.47 -16.77
C ALA A 289 -2.28 5.53 -15.67
N MET A 290 -2.36 5.92 -14.39
CA MET A 290 -1.80 5.15 -13.27
C MET A 290 -2.39 3.74 -13.19
N ILE A 291 -3.72 3.61 -13.25
CA ILE A 291 -4.41 2.32 -13.07
C ILE A 291 -4.04 1.32 -14.17
N PRO A 292 -4.15 1.63 -15.47
CA PRO A 292 -3.75 0.68 -16.50
C PRO A 292 -2.26 0.33 -16.41
N CYS A 293 -1.38 1.30 -16.18
CA CYS A 293 0.06 1.04 -16.08
C CYS A 293 0.44 0.12 -14.92
N ILE A 294 -0.15 0.32 -13.72
CA ILE A 294 0.13 -0.55 -12.56
C ILE A 294 -0.38 -1.98 -12.78
N LEU A 295 -1.51 -2.16 -13.48
CA LEU A 295 -2.04 -3.47 -13.78
C LEU A 295 -1.20 -4.22 -14.82
N LEU A 296 -0.73 -3.54 -15.85
CA LEU A 296 0.22 -4.10 -16.80
C LEU A 296 1.52 -4.51 -16.10
N ALA A 297 2.05 -3.66 -15.22
CA ALA A 297 3.24 -3.98 -14.43
C ALA A 297 3.02 -5.17 -13.49
N LEU A 298 1.86 -5.22 -12.82
CA LEU A 298 1.50 -6.33 -11.94
C LEU A 298 1.43 -7.65 -12.70
N GLY A 299 0.73 -7.66 -13.83
CA GLY A 299 0.66 -8.84 -14.70
C GLY A 299 2.04 -9.27 -15.22
N GLY A 300 2.84 -8.32 -15.66
CA GLY A 300 4.20 -8.58 -16.13
C GLY A 300 5.10 -9.20 -15.05
N ASN A 301 4.94 -8.81 -13.80
CA ASN A 301 5.70 -9.39 -12.69
C ASN A 301 5.37 -10.87 -12.41
N LEU A 302 4.23 -11.36 -12.90
CA LEU A 302 3.86 -12.79 -12.75
C LEU A 302 4.61 -13.72 -13.71
N VAL A 303 5.25 -13.20 -14.75
CA VAL A 303 6.00 -14.00 -15.75
C VAL A 303 7.17 -14.76 -15.13
N ASP A 304 7.85 -14.16 -14.15
CA ASP A 304 9.05 -14.78 -13.54
C ASP A 304 8.71 -15.97 -12.62
N GLY A 305 7.40 -16.16 -12.30
CA GLY A 305 6.94 -17.24 -11.43
C GLY A 305 7.44 -17.12 -9.98
N PRO A 306 7.26 -18.17 -9.17
CA PRO A 306 7.65 -18.15 -7.75
C PRO A 306 9.15 -18.28 -7.47
N GLY A 307 9.98 -18.55 -8.50
CA GLY A 307 11.45 -18.57 -8.40
C GLY A 307 12.03 -19.50 -7.31
N ALA A 308 13.32 -19.29 -7.01
CA ALA A 308 14.07 -20.06 -6.00
C ALA A 308 13.60 -19.79 -4.55
N GLY A 309 13.03 -18.60 -4.29
CA GLY A 309 12.57 -18.19 -2.95
C GLY A 309 11.47 -19.10 -2.39
N SER A 310 10.65 -19.73 -3.26
CA SER A 310 9.61 -20.67 -2.84
C SER A 310 10.19 -21.93 -2.17
N LYS A 311 11.35 -22.42 -2.64
CA LYS A 311 12.04 -23.57 -2.05
C LYS A 311 12.64 -23.24 -0.68
N LYS A 312 13.22 -22.05 -0.51
CA LYS A 312 13.83 -21.60 0.76
C LYS A 312 12.78 -21.39 1.85
N LEU A 313 11.63 -20.83 1.49
CA LEU A 313 10.55 -20.56 2.46
C LEU A 313 9.73 -21.81 2.81
N GLY A 314 9.56 -22.72 1.86
CA GLY A 314 8.75 -23.92 1.96
C GLY A 314 7.25 -23.67 1.76
N LEU A 315 6.56 -24.69 1.21
CA LEU A 315 5.13 -24.62 0.88
C LEU A 315 4.26 -24.34 2.12
N ARG A 316 4.58 -24.97 3.27
CA ARG A 316 3.84 -24.80 4.52
C ARG A 316 3.80 -23.35 4.97
N THR A 317 4.95 -22.66 4.97
CA THR A 317 5.06 -21.26 5.37
C THR A 317 4.37 -20.34 4.37
N THR A 318 4.56 -20.58 3.06
CA THR A 318 3.90 -19.80 2.01
C THR A 318 2.37 -19.90 2.11
N ALA A 319 1.83 -21.12 2.23
CA ALA A 319 0.40 -21.34 2.39
C ALA A 319 -0.15 -20.68 3.68
N ALA A 320 0.60 -20.77 4.78
CA ALA A 320 0.20 -20.15 6.04
C ALA A 320 0.16 -18.61 5.95
N ILE A 321 1.10 -17.99 5.25
CA ILE A 321 1.08 -16.52 5.00
C ILE A 321 -0.16 -16.15 4.18
N ILE A 322 -0.47 -16.93 3.12
CA ILE A 322 -1.62 -16.68 2.25
C ILE A 322 -2.93 -16.79 3.04
N ILE A 323 -3.12 -17.89 3.77
CA ILE A 323 -4.31 -18.12 4.59
C ILE A 323 -4.41 -17.05 5.69
N GLY A 324 -3.31 -16.78 6.39
CA GLY A 324 -3.25 -15.74 7.42
C GLY A 324 -3.72 -14.39 6.88
N ARG A 325 -3.21 -13.97 5.73
CA ARG A 325 -3.54 -12.67 5.14
C ARG A 325 -4.91 -12.61 4.49
N LEU A 326 -5.28 -13.61 3.67
CA LEU A 326 -6.48 -13.55 2.84
C LEU A 326 -7.74 -14.09 3.54
N VAL A 327 -7.58 -14.91 4.60
CA VAL A 327 -8.70 -15.56 5.28
C VAL A 327 -8.85 -15.11 6.73
N LEU A 328 -7.75 -15.00 7.51
CA LEU A 328 -7.84 -14.71 8.94
C LEU A 328 -7.86 -13.22 9.27
N VAL A 329 -7.16 -12.39 8.50
CA VAL A 329 -7.13 -10.92 8.74
C VAL A 329 -8.45 -10.24 8.40
N PRO A 330 -9.16 -10.55 7.29
CA PRO A 330 -10.40 -9.85 6.95
C PRO A 330 -11.51 -9.94 8.03
N PRO A 331 -11.80 -11.10 8.66
CA PRO A 331 -12.77 -11.14 9.76
C PRO A 331 -12.41 -10.25 10.95
N ALA A 332 -11.11 -10.19 11.31
CA ALA A 332 -10.65 -9.28 12.35
C ALA A 332 -10.91 -7.81 11.97
N GLY A 333 -10.67 -7.46 10.70
CA GLY A 333 -11.00 -6.15 10.13
C GLY A 333 -12.50 -5.84 10.17
N MET A 334 -13.34 -6.81 9.81
CA MET A 334 -14.80 -6.66 9.89
C MET A 334 -15.27 -6.36 11.33
N CYS A 335 -14.74 -7.07 12.32
CA CYS A 335 -15.03 -6.81 13.73
C CYS A 335 -14.62 -5.40 14.15
N MET A 336 -13.45 -4.93 13.71
CA MET A 336 -12.96 -3.59 14.03
C MET A 336 -13.82 -2.50 13.40
N VAL A 337 -14.19 -2.64 12.11
CA VAL A 337 -15.05 -1.68 11.42
C VAL A 337 -16.47 -1.69 12.02
N ALA A 338 -17.03 -2.86 12.33
CA ALA A 338 -18.32 -2.96 13.00
C ALA A 338 -18.33 -2.32 14.40
N LEU A 339 -17.23 -2.50 15.15
CA LEU A 339 -17.08 -1.82 16.45
C LEU A 339 -16.99 -0.30 16.29
N ALA A 340 -16.21 0.18 15.33
CA ALA A 340 -16.08 1.61 15.05
C ALA A 340 -17.42 2.24 14.60
N ASP A 341 -18.20 1.53 13.79
CA ASP A 341 -19.53 1.95 13.37
C ASP A 341 -20.48 2.09 14.59
N ARG A 342 -20.47 1.10 15.49
CA ARG A 342 -21.26 1.16 16.74
C ARG A 342 -20.84 2.31 17.68
N LEU A 343 -19.54 2.59 17.74
CA LEU A 343 -19.01 3.69 18.54
C LEU A 343 -19.24 5.08 17.92
N GLY A 344 -19.80 5.13 16.70
CA GLY A 344 -20.07 6.39 15.99
C GLY A 344 -18.81 7.06 15.40
N PHE A 345 -17.73 6.34 15.20
CA PHE A 345 -16.49 6.87 14.57
C PHE A 345 -16.58 6.94 13.05
N ILE A 346 -17.58 6.31 12.47
CA ILE A 346 -17.82 6.27 11.02
C ILE A 346 -18.97 7.21 10.67
N PRO A 347 -18.83 8.04 9.63
CA PRO A 347 -19.91 8.91 9.16
C PRO A 347 -21.17 8.10 8.85
N ARG A 348 -22.31 8.53 9.41
CA ARG A 348 -23.61 7.86 9.19
C ARG A 348 -24.05 7.98 7.74
N GLY A 349 -24.53 6.87 7.17
CA GLY A 349 -25.07 6.85 5.80
C GLY A 349 -24.01 6.80 4.71
N ASP A 350 -22.70 6.86 5.01
CA ASP A 350 -21.64 6.74 4.02
C ASP A 350 -21.22 5.29 3.81
N THR A 351 -21.93 4.60 2.92
CA THR A 351 -21.68 3.20 2.56
C THR A 351 -20.34 3.01 1.85
N MET A 352 -19.91 3.99 1.03
CA MET A 352 -18.61 3.95 0.35
C MET A 352 -17.46 4.04 1.36
N PHE A 353 -17.58 4.88 2.37
CA PHE A 353 -16.60 4.98 3.46
C PHE A 353 -16.44 3.62 4.19
N LYS A 354 -17.57 3.01 4.61
CA LYS A 354 -17.58 1.69 5.25
C LYS A 354 -16.96 0.61 4.34
N PHE A 355 -17.31 0.62 3.07
CA PHE A 355 -16.78 -0.31 2.09
C PHE A 355 -15.26 -0.20 1.92
N VAL A 356 -14.72 1.02 1.84
CA VAL A 356 -13.27 1.27 1.72
C VAL A 356 -12.54 0.77 2.97
N LEU A 357 -13.06 1.03 4.17
CA LEU A 357 -12.47 0.54 5.41
C LEU A 357 -12.40 -1.00 5.44
N LEU A 358 -13.48 -1.68 5.10
CA LEU A 358 -13.56 -3.14 5.02
C LEU A 358 -12.61 -3.69 3.95
N LEU A 359 -12.60 -3.06 2.77
CA LEU A 359 -11.77 -3.46 1.64
C LEU A 359 -10.29 -3.44 2.00
N GLN A 360 -9.80 -2.44 2.75
CA GLN A 360 -8.41 -2.32 3.18
C GLN A 360 -7.91 -3.54 3.97
N HIS A 361 -8.79 -4.22 4.73
CA HIS A 361 -8.43 -5.41 5.50
C HIS A 361 -8.34 -6.68 4.65
N SER A 362 -9.06 -6.76 3.54
CA SER A 362 -9.08 -7.94 2.65
C SER A 362 -8.07 -7.88 1.49
N MET A 363 -7.29 -6.80 1.40
CA MET A 363 -6.27 -6.67 0.35
C MET A 363 -5.11 -7.65 0.56
N PRO A 364 -4.52 -8.18 -0.53
CA PRO A 364 -3.30 -8.98 -0.47
C PRO A 364 -2.13 -8.18 0.10
N THR A 365 -1.03 -8.86 0.38
CA THR A 365 0.20 -8.21 0.86
C THR A 365 0.68 -7.13 -0.10
N SER A 366 1.17 -6.01 0.44
CA SER A 366 1.64 -4.88 -0.34
C SER A 366 2.81 -5.24 -1.24
N VAL A 367 2.73 -4.92 -2.54
CA VAL A 367 3.84 -5.10 -3.50
C VAL A 367 5.09 -4.32 -3.05
N LEU A 368 4.90 -3.16 -2.42
CA LEU A 368 6.01 -2.35 -1.91
C LEU A 368 6.79 -3.05 -0.78
N SER A 369 6.18 -4.04 -0.09
CA SER A 369 6.93 -4.86 0.89
C SER A 369 8.03 -5.69 0.20
N GLY A 370 7.82 -6.10 -1.05
CA GLY A 370 8.86 -6.75 -1.86
C GLY A 370 10.07 -5.86 -2.13
N ALA A 371 9.85 -4.57 -2.40
CA ALA A 371 10.95 -3.61 -2.56
C ALA A 371 11.75 -3.45 -1.25
N VAL A 372 11.07 -3.42 -0.10
CA VAL A 372 11.74 -3.39 1.21
C VAL A 372 12.47 -4.70 1.49
N ALA A 373 11.89 -5.85 1.13
CA ALA A 373 12.50 -7.16 1.27
C ALA A 373 13.79 -7.28 0.43
N ASN A 374 13.78 -6.76 -0.81
CA ASN A 374 14.98 -6.68 -1.65
C ASN A 374 16.11 -5.88 -0.97
N LEU A 375 15.77 -4.72 -0.36
CA LEU A 375 16.75 -3.92 0.38
C LEU A 375 17.29 -4.62 1.64
N ARG A 376 16.62 -5.67 2.10
CA ARG A 376 16.96 -6.44 3.29
C ARG A 376 17.58 -7.80 2.98
N GLY A 377 17.67 -8.19 1.71
CA GLY A 377 18.28 -9.44 1.28
C GLY A 377 17.34 -10.66 1.32
N CYS A 378 16.02 -10.44 1.40
CA CYS A 378 15.00 -11.50 1.30
C CYS A 378 13.99 -11.24 0.16
N GLY A 379 14.51 -10.71 -0.95
CA GLY A 379 13.67 -10.32 -2.09
C GLY A 379 13.09 -11.50 -2.86
N GLU A 380 13.87 -12.57 -3.04
CA GLU A 380 13.41 -13.77 -3.74
C GLU A 380 12.25 -14.45 -3.02
N GLU A 381 12.34 -14.57 -1.69
CA GLU A 381 11.29 -15.14 -0.87
C GLU A 381 10.04 -14.29 -0.87
N SER A 382 10.21 -12.96 -0.81
CA SER A 382 9.08 -12.03 -0.91
C SER A 382 8.41 -12.08 -2.27
N ALA A 383 9.19 -12.18 -3.36
CA ALA A 383 8.64 -12.33 -4.71
C ALA A 383 7.82 -13.62 -4.85
N ALA A 384 8.30 -14.73 -4.29
CA ALA A 384 7.60 -16.01 -4.28
C ALA A 384 6.27 -15.93 -3.51
N VAL A 385 6.27 -15.32 -2.32
CA VAL A 385 5.04 -15.11 -1.53
C VAL A 385 4.08 -14.21 -2.28
N LEU A 386 4.54 -13.09 -2.83
CA LEU A 386 3.69 -12.16 -3.57
C LEU A 386 3.06 -12.83 -4.79
N PHE A 387 3.81 -13.63 -5.54
CA PHE A 387 3.27 -14.38 -6.67
C PHE A 387 2.05 -15.22 -6.27
N TRP A 388 2.22 -16.13 -5.32
CA TRP A 388 1.13 -17.00 -4.86
C TRP A 388 0.01 -16.24 -4.15
N MET A 389 0.38 -15.20 -3.39
CA MET A 389 -0.58 -14.32 -2.71
C MET A 389 -1.53 -13.66 -3.72
N TYR A 390 -1.00 -13.11 -4.84
CA TYR A 390 -1.83 -12.44 -5.82
C TYR A 390 -2.65 -13.41 -6.66
N VAL A 391 -2.15 -14.62 -6.95
CA VAL A 391 -2.94 -15.68 -7.59
C VAL A 391 -4.15 -16.07 -6.72
N CYS A 392 -3.94 -16.28 -5.42
CA CYS A 392 -5.03 -16.64 -4.50
C CYS A 392 -5.95 -15.44 -4.17
N ALA A 393 -5.42 -14.22 -4.15
CA ALA A 393 -6.17 -13.02 -3.82
C ALA A 393 -7.32 -12.75 -4.78
N VAL A 394 -7.21 -13.19 -6.01
CA VAL A 394 -8.28 -13.11 -7.00
C VAL A 394 -9.60 -13.64 -6.48
N PHE A 395 -9.58 -14.87 -6.01
CA PHE A 395 -10.78 -15.55 -5.50
C PHE A 395 -11.16 -15.01 -4.12
N SER A 396 -10.18 -14.76 -3.26
CA SER A 396 -10.43 -14.28 -1.90
C SER A 396 -11.01 -12.87 -1.89
N VAL A 397 -10.43 -11.93 -2.64
CA VAL A 397 -10.92 -10.55 -2.71
C VAL A 397 -12.31 -10.50 -3.36
N ALA A 398 -12.56 -11.33 -4.39
CA ALA A 398 -13.89 -11.46 -4.98
C ALA A 398 -14.92 -11.88 -3.94
N GLY A 399 -14.63 -12.92 -3.18
CA GLY A 399 -15.51 -13.43 -2.12
C GLY A 399 -15.79 -12.37 -1.04
N TRP A 400 -14.74 -11.66 -0.57
CA TRP A 400 -14.91 -10.60 0.42
C TRP A 400 -15.69 -9.41 -0.12
N MET A 401 -15.47 -8.99 -1.38
CA MET A 401 -16.25 -7.91 -2.01
C MET A 401 -17.74 -8.27 -2.10
N VAL A 402 -18.07 -9.50 -2.52
CA VAL A 402 -19.46 -9.99 -2.52
C VAL A 402 -20.06 -9.90 -1.12
N LEU A 403 -19.34 -10.39 -0.11
CA LEU A 403 -19.80 -10.35 1.27
C LEU A 403 -20.02 -8.91 1.76
N TYR A 404 -19.07 -8.00 1.51
CA TYR A 404 -19.17 -6.61 1.95
C TYR A 404 -20.31 -5.85 1.27
N ILE A 405 -20.51 -6.04 -0.05
CA ILE A 405 -21.63 -5.43 -0.76
C ILE A 405 -22.95 -5.93 -0.18
N ARG A 406 -23.09 -7.24 0.08
CA ARG A 406 -24.31 -7.80 0.71
C ARG A 406 -24.56 -7.34 2.14
N MET A 407 -23.50 -7.00 2.87
CA MET A 407 -23.63 -6.48 4.23
C MET A 407 -24.03 -5.00 4.28
N LEU A 408 -23.69 -4.26 3.22
CA LEU A 408 -23.91 -2.82 3.16
C LEU A 408 -25.23 -2.45 2.45
N PHE A 409 -25.74 -3.34 1.60
CA PHE A 409 -26.97 -3.19 0.79
C PHE A 409 -27.91 -4.40 0.93
#